data_c64ad8c0a0f86016efd78f3d37160c34
#
_entry.id   c64ad8c0a0f86016efd78f3d37160c34
#
_cell.length_a   1.000
_cell.length_b   1.000
_cell.length_c   1.000
_cell.angle_alpha   90.00
_cell.angle_beta   90.00
_cell.angle_gamma   90.00
#
_symmetry.space_group_name_H-M   'P 1'
#
loop_
_entity.id
_entity.type
_entity.pdbx_description
1 polymer ?
#
loop_
_entity_poly.entity_id
_entity_poly.type
_entity_poly.pdbx_seq_one_letter_code
_entity_poly.pdbx_strand_id
1 'polypeptide(L)'
;YKRQVVTLDEDDNIRQFIPGSKFSYKKKTEYFKTVNIYKFSREFSRTHYVPFLTAYSKALGNNEYYEQVLRVIALLDKPEIKALRLGGEAWYEIDDIQDLDIAASIFTPDREEHLRLMESRYGGYWRYPRIRDFCYLVNPYFPNKRLMSELKANFERLVREYPSGMRVNSLLAAKYFGISQEYICIGNGAAELIKALMSRLEGKMGVIYPTFEEYPNRVKPDMVVPFHTASRNFTYTADDLMEFFSGKDIGTLLLVNPGNPSGFFLPKGDVLRLCLWTKTRGIRLIVDESFVDFSCGMPDNTLLKDGILEEYPHLAVVKSISKSYGVPGLRLGILASADRELAAWIKKDVSIWNINSIAEFYMQIFGKYEQSYVRACNRFMKERDRFMQELSRVPFLNVFPSQANYFMCEVKPPMKARSLTGLLLKNHSILVKDCSRKKGFEGREFIRIAVRDATDNDALVRAMHAETGSEPSSTCPTNGESPFSSCSTSAS
;
A
#
# COMPACT_ATOMS: atom_id res chain seq x y z
N TYR A 1 -7.41 27.42 3.60
CA TYR A 1 -8.49 26.73 2.87
C TYR A 1 -9.84 27.34 3.25
N LYS A 2 -10.42 28.13 2.35
CA LYS A 2 -11.75 28.73 2.50
C LYS A 2 -12.82 27.70 2.11
N ARG A 3 -12.94 26.61 2.86
CA ARG A 3 -13.98 25.60 2.62
C ARG A 3 -15.29 26.10 3.21
N GLN A 4 -16.25 26.39 2.37
CA GLN A 4 -17.63 26.55 2.81
C GLN A 4 -18.30 25.17 2.85
N VAL A 5 -18.92 24.88 3.96
CA VAL A 5 -19.72 23.69 4.15
C VAL A 5 -21.08 24.07 4.73
N VAL A 6 -22.07 23.24 4.52
CA VAL A 6 -23.41 23.41 5.01
C VAL A 6 -23.84 22.27 5.91
N THR A 7 -24.78 22.54 6.79
CA THR A 7 -25.56 21.51 7.49
C THR A 7 -26.95 21.45 6.91
N LEU A 8 -27.51 20.25 6.81
CA LEU A 8 -28.83 19.98 6.25
C LEU A 8 -29.76 19.44 7.32
N ASP A 9 -31.06 19.57 7.13
CA ASP A 9 -32.09 18.82 7.84
C ASP A 9 -32.49 17.54 7.06
N GLU A 10 -33.52 16.85 7.57
CA GLU A 10 -34.01 15.58 6.99
C GLU A 10 -34.64 15.77 5.59
N ASP A 11 -35.10 16.98 5.28
CA ASP A 11 -35.70 17.39 3.99
C ASP A 11 -34.70 18.05 3.02
N ASP A 12 -33.40 17.97 3.30
CA ASP A 12 -32.32 18.63 2.56
C ASP A 12 -32.35 20.17 2.53
N ASN A 13 -33.08 20.80 3.47
CA ASN A 13 -32.98 22.25 3.61
C ASN A 13 -31.63 22.64 4.25
N ILE A 14 -31.01 23.69 3.73
CA ILE A 14 -29.76 24.22 4.27
C ILE A 14 -30.07 24.96 5.58
N ARG A 15 -29.65 24.40 6.70
CA ARG A 15 -29.80 25.00 8.02
C ARG A 15 -28.76 26.08 8.31
N GLN A 16 -27.53 25.82 7.91
CA GLN A 16 -26.42 26.76 8.17
C GLN A 16 -25.33 26.64 7.12
N PHE A 17 -24.79 27.77 6.72
CA PHE A 17 -23.49 27.87 6.06
C PHE A 17 -22.40 28.05 7.13
N ILE A 18 -21.46 27.12 7.22
CA ILE A 18 -20.40 27.10 8.23
C ILE A 18 -19.15 27.74 7.63
N PRO A 19 -18.72 28.93 8.10
CA PRO A 19 -17.49 29.53 7.65
C PRO A 19 -16.26 28.76 8.15
N GLY A 20 -15.13 28.86 7.46
CA GLY A 20 -13.90 28.15 7.81
C GLY A 20 -13.45 28.37 9.26
N SER A 21 -13.68 29.56 9.82
CA SER A 21 -13.37 29.90 11.22
C SER A 21 -14.21 29.12 12.26
N LYS A 22 -15.38 28.64 11.88
CA LYS A 22 -16.29 27.83 12.74
C LYS A 22 -16.27 26.35 12.38
N PHE A 23 -15.47 25.94 11.42
CA PHE A 23 -15.35 24.54 11.01
C PHE A 23 -14.73 23.68 12.13
N SER A 24 -15.38 22.59 12.49
CA SER A 24 -14.88 21.64 13.48
C SER A 24 -14.61 20.27 12.84
N TYR A 25 -13.35 19.85 12.86
CA TYR A 25 -12.98 18.51 12.38
C TYR A 25 -13.68 17.36 13.12
N LYS A 26 -14.12 17.59 14.37
CA LYS A 26 -14.89 16.61 15.15
C LYS A 26 -16.29 16.36 14.59
N LYS A 27 -16.84 17.36 13.88
CA LYS A 27 -18.17 17.32 13.25
C LYS A 27 -18.12 17.10 11.74
N LYS A 28 -16.98 16.61 11.22
CA LYS A 28 -16.78 16.47 9.76
C LYS A 28 -17.89 15.66 9.07
N THR A 29 -18.47 14.69 9.73
CA THR A 29 -19.54 13.82 9.19
C THR A 29 -20.91 14.49 9.09
N GLU A 30 -21.11 15.63 9.77
CA GLU A 30 -22.35 16.40 9.76
C GLU A 30 -22.36 17.47 8.63
N TYR A 31 -21.21 17.68 7.97
CA TYR A 31 -21.03 18.74 7.00
C TYR A 31 -21.07 18.22 5.57
N PHE A 32 -21.72 19.00 4.71
CA PHE A 32 -21.74 18.81 3.27
C PHE A 32 -20.96 19.91 2.58
N LYS A 33 -20.07 19.56 1.68
CA LYS A 33 -19.32 20.53 0.87
C LYS A 33 -20.22 21.08 -0.23
N THR A 34 -20.27 22.40 -0.40
CA THR A 34 -20.93 23.03 -1.54
C THR A 34 -20.07 22.91 -2.80
N VAL A 35 -20.71 22.79 -3.94
CA VAL A 35 -20.05 22.78 -5.26
C VAL A 35 -20.08 24.15 -5.93
N ASN A 36 -20.49 25.19 -5.18
CA ASN A 36 -20.58 26.58 -5.60
C ASN A 36 -21.48 26.82 -6.85
N ILE A 37 -22.48 25.96 -7.03
CA ILE A 37 -23.51 26.09 -8.07
C ILE A 37 -24.84 26.30 -7.39
N TYR A 38 -25.48 27.44 -7.67
CA TYR A 38 -26.75 27.82 -7.08
C TYR A 38 -27.76 28.14 -8.16
N LYS A 39 -29.00 27.73 -7.96
CA LYS A 39 -30.14 28.07 -8.82
C LYS A 39 -31.23 28.72 -7.95
N PHE A 40 -31.56 29.96 -8.24
CA PHE A 40 -32.57 30.68 -7.52
C PHE A 40 -33.80 30.93 -8.41
N SER A 41 -35.00 30.89 -7.80
CA SER A 41 -36.20 31.39 -8.48
C SER A 41 -36.11 32.88 -8.71
N ARG A 42 -36.88 33.39 -9.70
CA ARG A 42 -36.97 34.84 -9.96
C ARG A 42 -37.51 35.59 -8.74
N GLU A 43 -38.46 34.99 -8.06
CA GLU A 43 -39.08 35.60 -6.86
C GLU A 43 -38.06 35.68 -5.72
N PHE A 44 -37.40 34.58 -5.36
CA PHE A 44 -36.36 34.54 -4.33
C PHE A 44 -35.22 35.53 -4.64
N SER A 45 -34.80 35.62 -5.90
CA SER A 45 -33.76 36.54 -6.30
C SER A 45 -34.19 38.00 -6.08
N ARG A 46 -35.44 38.35 -6.45
CA ARG A 46 -35.98 39.72 -6.33
C ARG A 46 -36.27 40.11 -4.88
N THR A 47 -36.79 39.20 -4.08
CA THR A 47 -37.28 39.53 -2.72
C THR A 47 -36.20 39.35 -1.66
N HIS A 48 -35.25 38.42 -1.83
CA HIS A 48 -34.23 38.09 -0.83
C HIS A 48 -32.81 38.32 -1.34
N TYR A 49 -32.39 37.57 -2.37
CA TYR A 49 -30.95 37.48 -2.71
C TYR A 49 -30.38 38.87 -3.17
N VAL A 50 -30.99 39.50 -4.13
CA VAL A 50 -30.48 40.78 -4.68
C VAL A 50 -30.53 41.94 -3.65
N PRO A 51 -31.64 42.15 -2.88
CA PRO A 51 -31.67 43.18 -1.84
C PRO A 51 -30.60 42.97 -0.77
N PHE A 52 -30.45 41.74 -0.26
CA PHE A 52 -29.42 41.40 0.75
C PHE A 52 -28.02 41.56 0.20
N LEU A 53 -27.73 41.09 -1.02
CA LEU A 53 -26.43 41.26 -1.67
C LEU A 53 -26.07 42.75 -1.84
N THR A 54 -27.04 43.56 -2.28
CA THR A 54 -26.84 44.97 -2.47
C THR A 54 -26.58 45.70 -1.15
N ALA A 55 -27.34 45.36 -0.12
CA ALA A 55 -27.17 45.94 1.22
C ALA A 55 -25.81 45.54 1.82
N TYR A 56 -25.45 44.25 1.71
CA TYR A 56 -24.19 43.70 2.19
C TYR A 56 -23.00 44.37 1.51
N SER A 57 -23.02 44.47 0.18
CA SER A 57 -21.96 45.09 -0.61
C SER A 57 -21.76 46.58 -0.26
N LYS A 58 -22.87 47.33 -0.07
CA LYS A 58 -22.80 48.74 0.34
C LYS A 58 -22.30 48.94 1.77
N ALA A 59 -22.61 48.00 2.69
CA ALA A 59 -22.26 48.13 4.09
C ALA A 59 -20.86 47.61 4.43
N LEU A 60 -20.44 46.53 3.80
CA LEU A 60 -19.23 45.79 4.15
C LEU A 60 -18.21 45.66 3.00
N GLY A 61 -18.54 46.21 1.80
CA GLY A 61 -17.68 46.15 0.64
C GLY A 61 -17.78 44.81 -0.14
N ASN A 62 -16.89 44.66 -1.14
CA ASN A 62 -16.96 43.55 -2.12
C ASN A 62 -15.85 42.47 -1.90
N ASN A 63 -15.21 42.49 -0.75
CA ASN A 63 -14.09 41.59 -0.46
C ASN A 63 -14.50 40.24 0.20
N GLU A 64 -15.80 39.99 0.29
CA GLU A 64 -16.37 38.77 0.88
C GLU A 64 -17.02 37.90 -0.20
N TYR A 65 -17.13 36.61 0.12
CA TYR A 65 -17.83 35.68 -0.75
C TYR A 65 -19.34 35.90 -0.69
N TYR A 66 -20.02 35.78 -1.82
CA TYR A 66 -21.48 35.98 -1.92
C TYR A 66 -22.28 34.96 -1.06
N GLU A 67 -21.70 33.84 -0.70
CA GLU A 67 -22.30 32.87 0.24
C GLU A 67 -22.48 33.43 1.66
N GLN A 68 -21.78 34.51 2.02
CA GLN A 68 -22.06 35.22 3.27
C GLN A 68 -23.48 35.79 3.27
N VAL A 69 -23.95 36.23 2.12
CA VAL A 69 -25.33 36.69 1.95
C VAL A 69 -26.31 35.54 2.13
N LEU A 70 -26.03 34.38 1.50
CA LEU A 70 -26.85 33.16 1.67
C LEU A 70 -26.88 32.69 3.14
N ARG A 71 -25.78 32.86 3.84
CA ARG A 71 -25.70 32.58 5.29
C ARG A 71 -26.63 33.43 6.11
N VAL A 72 -26.73 34.75 5.78
CA VAL A 72 -27.65 35.64 6.45
C VAL A 72 -29.10 35.25 6.13
N ILE A 73 -29.41 35.01 4.86
CA ILE A 73 -30.74 34.62 4.41
C ILE A 73 -31.19 33.31 5.07
N ALA A 74 -30.30 32.29 5.18
CA ALA A 74 -30.60 31.04 5.82
C ALA A 74 -30.87 31.11 7.34
N LEU A 75 -30.53 32.24 7.99
CA LEU A 75 -30.84 32.51 9.40
C LEU A 75 -32.16 33.28 9.58
N LEU A 76 -32.75 33.77 8.49
CA LEU A 76 -34.06 34.40 8.52
C LEU A 76 -35.18 33.36 8.50
N ASP A 77 -36.39 33.77 8.78
CA ASP A 77 -37.59 32.90 8.93
C ASP A 77 -37.77 31.93 7.75
N LYS A 78 -37.63 30.63 8.03
CA LYS A 78 -37.73 29.44 7.17
C LYS A 78 -36.71 29.38 6.04
N PRO A 79 -35.79 28.41 6.07
CA PRO A 79 -34.79 28.24 5.00
C PRO A 79 -35.50 27.79 3.71
N GLU A 80 -35.59 28.70 2.76
CA GLU A 80 -36.10 28.44 1.40
C GLU A 80 -35.01 27.88 0.46
N ILE A 81 -33.83 27.57 1.01
CA ILE A 81 -32.66 27.10 0.23
C ILE A 81 -32.51 25.61 0.47
N LYS A 82 -32.76 24.82 -0.57
CA LYS A 82 -32.57 23.35 -0.55
C LYS A 82 -31.25 22.94 -1.19
N ALA A 83 -30.64 21.90 -0.66
CA ALA A 83 -29.48 21.27 -1.27
C ALA A 83 -29.92 20.21 -2.29
N LEU A 84 -29.29 20.20 -3.46
CA LEU A 84 -29.34 19.09 -4.39
C LEU A 84 -28.08 18.24 -4.17
N ARG A 85 -28.24 17.01 -3.68
CA ARG A 85 -27.13 16.11 -3.48
C ARG A 85 -26.65 15.56 -4.83
N LEU A 86 -25.34 15.61 -5.08
CA LEU A 86 -24.76 14.96 -6.23
C LEU A 86 -24.82 13.45 -6.08
N GLY A 87 -25.39 12.75 -7.06
CA GLY A 87 -25.64 11.30 -7.04
C GLY A 87 -24.47 10.43 -7.48
N GLY A 88 -23.33 11.04 -7.77
CA GLY A 88 -22.17 10.29 -8.24
C GLY A 88 -21.38 11.02 -9.33
N GLU A 89 -21.83 12.18 -9.75
CA GLU A 89 -21.15 13.01 -10.72
C GLU A 89 -19.74 13.38 -10.25
N ALA A 90 -18.79 13.35 -11.16
CA ALA A 90 -17.43 13.79 -10.86
C ALA A 90 -17.42 15.32 -10.71
N TRP A 91 -16.87 15.78 -9.61
CA TRP A 91 -16.69 17.19 -9.32
C TRP A 91 -15.37 17.43 -8.61
N TYR A 92 -14.68 18.52 -8.92
CA TYR A 92 -13.45 18.91 -8.24
C TYR A 92 -13.28 20.43 -8.28
N GLU A 93 -12.90 21.03 -7.14
CA GLU A 93 -12.61 22.46 -7.00
C GLU A 93 -11.12 22.69 -7.20
N ILE A 94 -10.77 23.65 -8.05
CA ILE A 94 -9.38 23.98 -8.41
C ILE A 94 -9.03 25.31 -7.76
N ASP A 95 -8.24 25.29 -6.71
CA ASP A 95 -7.72 26.47 -6.01
C ASP A 95 -6.23 26.71 -6.32
N ASP A 96 -5.49 25.64 -6.62
CA ASP A 96 -4.05 25.72 -6.89
C ASP A 96 -3.60 24.75 -7.97
N ILE A 97 -2.29 24.76 -8.28
CA ILE A 97 -1.70 23.88 -9.30
C ILE A 97 -1.81 22.40 -8.95
N GLN A 98 -1.83 22.04 -7.67
CA GLN A 98 -2.01 20.65 -7.25
C GLN A 98 -3.45 20.19 -7.50
N ASP A 99 -4.42 21.06 -7.25
CA ASP A 99 -5.82 20.78 -7.54
C ASP A 99 -6.05 20.62 -9.05
N LEU A 100 -5.39 21.43 -9.86
CA LEU A 100 -5.43 21.30 -11.32
C LEU A 100 -4.87 19.95 -11.78
N ASP A 101 -3.75 19.51 -11.23
CA ASP A 101 -3.16 18.20 -11.54
C ASP A 101 -4.09 17.02 -11.14
N ILE A 102 -4.79 17.14 -10.00
CA ILE A 102 -5.78 16.15 -9.58
C ILE A 102 -6.98 16.16 -10.51
N ALA A 103 -7.51 17.35 -10.83
CA ALA A 103 -8.64 17.51 -11.74
C ALA A 103 -8.32 16.96 -13.14
N ALA A 104 -7.15 17.25 -13.68
CA ALA A 104 -6.67 16.69 -14.94
C ALA A 104 -6.71 15.16 -14.94
N SER A 105 -6.32 14.53 -13.83
CA SER A 105 -6.39 13.07 -13.71
C SER A 105 -7.84 12.55 -13.65
N ILE A 106 -8.76 13.26 -12.97
CA ILE A 106 -10.16 12.84 -12.81
C ILE A 106 -10.94 12.99 -14.11
N PHE A 107 -10.71 14.09 -14.85
CA PHE A 107 -11.53 14.48 -16.00
C PHE A 107 -10.94 14.15 -17.35
N THR A 108 -9.75 13.50 -17.40
CA THR A 108 -9.23 13.06 -18.69
C THR A 108 -10.16 12.05 -19.35
N PRO A 109 -10.59 12.28 -20.60
CA PRO A 109 -11.48 11.35 -21.29
C PRO A 109 -10.75 10.09 -21.81
N ASP A 110 -9.48 10.23 -22.10
CA ASP A 110 -8.65 9.14 -22.61
C ASP A 110 -8.28 8.16 -21.50
N ARG A 111 -8.59 6.88 -21.71
CA ARG A 111 -8.38 5.81 -20.74
C ARG A 111 -6.89 5.54 -20.48
N GLU A 112 -6.10 5.55 -21.53
CA GLU A 112 -4.67 5.25 -21.44
C GLU A 112 -3.94 6.39 -20.71
N GLU A 113 -4.29 7.63 -21.02
CA GLU A 113 -3.75 8.80 -20.36
C GLU A 113 -4.16 8.86 -18.87
N HIS A 114 -5.43 8.52 -18.56
CA HIS A 114 -5.88 8.43 -17.17
C HIS A 114 -5.04 7.42 -16.39
N LEU A 115 -4.82 6.22 -16.95
CA LEU A 115 -4.02 5.19 -16.31
C LEU A 115 -2.56 5.65 -16.14
N ARG A 116 -1.98 6.29 -17.16
CA ARG A 116 -0.62 6.84 -17.12
C ARG A 116 -0.46 7.90 -16.03
N LEU A 117 -1.41 8.83 -15.91
CA LEU A 117 -1.42 9.88 -14.88
C LEU A 117 -1.52 9.27 -13.48
N MET A 118 -2.35 8.26 -13.29
CA MET A 118 -2.48 7.60 -11.99
C MET A 118 -1.22 6.79 -11.63
N GLU A 119 -0.64 6.05 -12.57
CA GLU A 119 0.60 5.29 -12.34
C GLU A 119 1.80 6.19 -12.00
N SER A 120 1.92 7.35 -12.68
CA SER A 120 3.04 8.30 -12.46
C SER A 120 3.09 8.91 -11.06
N ARG A 121 2.00 8.82 -10.29
CA ARG A 121 1.92 9.36 -8.92
C ARG A 121 2.68 8.54 -7.89
N TYR A 122 2.88 7.25 -8.14
CA TYR A 122 3.52 6.33 -7.18
C TYR A 122 2.96 6.37 -5.76
N GLY A 123 1.69 6.79 -5.59
CA GLY A 123 1.03 6.91 -4.28
C GLY A 123 0.13 8.13 -4.15
N GLY A 124 -0.27 8.45 -2.92
CA GLY A 124 -1.13 9.59 -2.65
C GLY A 124 -2.59 9.41 -3.11
N TYR A 125 -3.02 8.18 -3.38
CA TYR A 125 -4.37 7.86 -3.85
C TYR A 125 -5.46 8.17 -2.82
N TRP A 126 -5.12 8.42 -1.57
CA TRP A 126 -6.03 8.94 -0.55
C TRP A 126 -6.66 10.30 -0.90
N ARG A 127 -6.10 11.01 -1.89
CA ARG A 127 -6.67 12.23 -2.47
C ARG A 127 -7.81 11.96 -3.46
N TYR A 128 -7.99 10.72 -3.85
CA TYR A 128 -9.01 10.25 -4.78
C TYR A 128 -10.00 9.33 -4.04
N PRO A 129 -10.99 9.89 -3.34
CA PRO A 129 -11.80 9.13 -2.38
C PRO A 129 -12.64 8.01 -3.00
N ARG A 130 -12.82 8.01 -4.33
CA ARG A 130 -13.53 6.95 -5.04
C ARG A 130 -12.63 5.79 -5.46
N ILE A 131 -11.31 5.99 -5.53
CA ILE A 131 -10.38 4.97 -6.00
C ILE A 131 -10.17 3.89 -4.94
N ARG A 132 -10.41 2.65 -5.32
CA ARG A 132 -9.96 1.46 -4.60
C ARG A 132 -8.60 1.05 -5.13
N ASP A 133 -7.61 1.20 -4.28
CA ASP A 133 -6.21 0.95 -4.62
C ASP A 133 -5.83 -0.50 -4.32
N PHE A 134 -5.62 -1.30 -5.37
CA PHE A 134 -5.09 -2.67 -5.32
C PHE A 134 -3.62 -2.76 -5.79
N CYS A 135 -2.92 -1.60 -5.93
CA CYS A 135 -1.50 -1.56 -6.27
C CYS A 135 -0.61 -1.67 -5.04
N TYR A 136 -1.02 -1.06 -3.91
CA TYR A 136 -0.22 -1.00 -2.70
C TYR A 136 -0.58 -2.10 -1.71
N LEU A 137 0.47 -2.74 -1.21
CA LEU A 137 0.47 -4.01 -0.52
C LEU A 137 0.48 -3.78 1.00
N VAL A 138 -0.70 -3.53 1.60
CA VAL A 138 -0.84 -3.13 3.00
C VAL A 138 -1.88 -4.01 3.69
N ASN A 139 -1.59 -4.47 4.91
CA ASN A 139 -2.55 -5.22 5.73
C ASN A 139 -3.73 -4.33 6.13
N PRO A 140 -4.97 -4.60 5.72
CA PRO A 140 -6.13 -3.77 6.04
C PRO A 140 -6.66 -3.99 7.46
N TYR A 141 -6.22 -5.04 8.16
CA TYR A 141 -6.72 -5.43 9.48
C TYR A 141 -5.86 -4.91 10.64
N PHE A 142 -4.72 -4.28 10.33
CA PHE A 142 -3.83 -3.66 11.30
C PHE A 142 -3.31 -2.32 10.75
N PRO A 143 -3.07 -1.29 11.59
CA PRO A 143 -3.19 -1.21 13.06
C PRO A 143 -4.65 -1.22 13.56
N ASN A 144 -4.85 -1.71 14.79
CA ASN A 144 -6.15 -1.67 15.43
C ASN A 144 -6.53 -0.26 15.94
N LYS A 145 -7.81 -0.06 16.27
CA LYS A 145 -8.34 1.25 16.71
C LYS A 145 -7.62 1.79 17.96
N ARG A 146 -7.22 0.91 18.89
CA ARG A 146 -6.56 1.32 20.16
C ARG A 146 -5.16 1.86 19.89
N LEU A 147 -4.37 1.20 19.08
CA LEU A 147 -3.05 1.68 18.66
C LEU A 147 -3.16 3.04 17.94
N MET A 148 -4.12 3.16 17.01
CA MET A 148 -4.36 4.42 16.30
C MET A 148 -4.79 5.55 17.24
N SER A 149 -5.55 5.25 18.29
CA SER A 149 -5.93 6.25 19.31
C SER A 149 -4.72 6.69 20.13
N GLU A 150 -3.81 5.76 20.48
CA GLU A 150 -2.57 6.08 21.21
C GLU A 150 -1.64 6.96 20.36
N LEU A 151 -1.49 6.68 19.06
CA LEU A 151 -0.75 7.55 18.13
C LEU A 151 -1.37 8.95 18.03
N LYS A 152 -2.68 9.04 17.90
CA LYS A 152 -3.40 10.34 17.83
C LYS A 152 -3.22 11.17 19.09
N ALA A 153 -3.27 10.53 20.26
CA ALA A 153 -3.10 11.22 21.56
C ALA A 153 -1.71 11.85 21.71
N ASN A 154 -0.69 11.29 21.08
CA ASN A 154 0.69 11.77 21.16
C ASN A 154 1.12 12.60 19.94
N PHE A 155 0.27 12.74 18.92
CA PHE A 155 0.62 13.31 17.61
C PHE A 155 1.23 14.71 17.73
N GLU A 156 0.61 15.61 18.49
CA GLU A 156 1.08 17.00 18.61
C GLU A 156 2.51 17.08 19.16
N ARG A 157 2.82 16.29 20.21
CA ARG A 157 4.17 16.23 20.79
C ARG A 157 5.16 15.66 19.79
N LEU A 158 4.80 14.52 19.13
CA LEU A 158 5.69 13.81 18.23
C LEU A 158 6.03 14.62 16.96
N VAL A 159 5.15 15.51 16.52
CA VAL A 159 5.43 16.41 15.39
C VAL A 159 6.42 17.52 15.74
N ARG A 160 6.47 17.93 17.01
CA ARG A 160 7.31 19.05 17.48
C ARG A 160 8.70 18.63 17.95
N GLU A 161 8.92 17.31 18.17
CA GLU A 161 10.16 16.78 18.76
C GLU A 161 10.97 16.00 17.72
N TYR A 162 12.28 16.10 17.80
CA TYR A 162 13.18 15.26 17.02
C TYR A 162 13.10 13.80 17.48
N PRO A 163 13.23 12.83 16.56
CA PRO A 163 13.41 11.43 16.95
C PRO A 163 14.78 11.20 17.58
N SER A 164 14.92 10.05 18.23
CA SER A 164 16.23 9.58 18.71
C SER A 164 17.14 9.20 17.54
N GLY A 165 18.44 9.12 17.80
CA GLY A 165 19.41 8.64 16.83
C GLY A 165 19.39 7.12 16.62
N MET A 166 20.18 6.65 15.66
CA MET A 166 20.27 5.24 15.21
C MET A 166 20.48 4.27 16.39
N ARG A 167 21.28 4.62 17.40
CA ARG A 167 21.54 3.74 18.55
C ARG A 167 20.28 3.37 19.31
N VAL A 168 19.42 4.35 19.61
CA VAL A 168 18.16 4.11 20.33
C VAL A 168 17.16 3.38 19.45
N ASN A 169 17.05 3.79 18.18
CA ASN A 169 16.14 3.18 17.23
C ASN A 169 16.49 1.71 16.94
N SER A 170 17.80 1.39 16.82
CA SER A 170 18.26 0.00 16.72
C SER A 170 17.94 -0.81 17.99
N LEU A 171 18.00 -0.20 19.19
CA LEU A 171 17.63 -0.86 20.44
C LEU A 171 16.12 -1.21 20.46
N LEU A 172 15.27 -0.29 20.03
CA LEU A 172 13.82 -0.53 19.95
C LEU A 172 13.50 -1.65 18.97
N ALA A 173 14.14 -1.65 17.79
CA ALA A 173 13.98 -2.69 16.80
C ALA A 173 14.52 -4.05 17.30
N ALA A 174 15.69 -4.08 17.92
CA ALA A 174 16.30 -5.27 18.52
C ALA A 174 15.37 -5.91 19.55
N LYS A 175 14.84 -5.10 20.47
CA LYS A 175 13.86 -5.56 21.45
C LYS A 175 12.65 -6.21 20.80
N TYR A 176 12.15 -5.61 19.72
CA TYR A 176 10.95 -6.11 19.05
C TYR A 176 11.19 -7.41 18.30
N PHE A 177 12.28 -7.49 17.52
CA PHE A 177 12.59 -8.66 16.71
C PHE A 177 13.32 -9.77 17.51
N GLY A 178 13.69 -9.52 18.75
CA GLY A 178 14.40 -10.50 19.58
C GLY A 178 15.80 -10.83 19.07
N ILE A 179 16.49 -9.83 18.47
CA ILE A 179 17.84 -9.99 17.93
C ILE A 179 18.80 -8.95 18.53
N SER A 180 20.11 -9.19 18.43
CA SER A 180 21.13 -8.29 18.94
C SER A 180 21.06 -6.91 18.29
N GLN A 181 21.21 -5.85 19.10
CA GLN A 181 21.23 -4.47 18.63
C GLN A 181 22.37 -4.21 17.62
N GLU A 182 23.44 -4.93 17.71
CA GLU A 182 24.61 -4.78 16.82
C GLU A 182 24.27 -5.23 15.40
N TYR A 183 23.39 -6.22 15.26
CA TYR A 183 23.02 -6.82 13.97
C TYR A 183 21.94 -6.06 13.22
N ILE A 184 21.17 -5.18 13.87
CA ILE A 184 20.01 -4.53 13.25
C ILE A 184 20.25 -3.06 12.93
N CYS A 185 19.85 -2.67 11.72
CA CYS A 185 19.80 -1.29 11.24
C CYS A 185 18.35 -0.93 10.94
N ILE A 186 17.95 0.30 11.25
CA ILE A 186 16.62 0.81 10.95
C ILE A 186 16.69 1.89 9.88
N GLY A 187 15.72 1.90 8.95
CA GLY A 187 15.69 2.83 7.83
C GLY A 187 14.35 3.49 7.60
N ASN A 188 14.38 4.60 6.89
CA ASN A 188 13.21 5.30 6.36
C ASN A 188 12.55 4.48 5.24
N GLY A 189 11.93 3.37 5.65
CA GLY A 189 11.50 2.28 4.80
C GLY A 189 12.67 1.39 4.36
N ALA A 190 12.34 0.17 3.91
CA ALA A 190 13.34 -0.75 3.39
C ALA A 190 14.14 -0.17 2.21
N ALA A 191 13.55 0.74 1.43
CA ALA A 191 14.19 1.34 0.25
C ALA A 191 15.47 2.12 0.58
N GLU A 192 15.54 2.81 1.73
CA GLU A 192 16.76 3.46 2.19
C GLU A 192 17.87 2.43 2.47
N LEU A 193 17.53 1.37 3.17
CA LEU A 193 18.47 0.29 3.50
C LEU A 193 18.91 -0.51 2.27
N ILE A 194 18.00 -0.75 1.33
CA ILE A 194 18.31 -1.37 0.03
C ILE A 194 19.31 -0.48 -0.73
N LYS A 195 19.07 0.83 -0.79
CA LYS A 195 20.00 1.76 -1.45
C LYS A 195 21.38 1.68 -0.81
N ALA A 196 21.46 1.75 0.51
CA ALA A 196 22.72 1.65 1.25
C ALA A 196 23.42 0.30 1.00
N LEU A 197 22.68 -0.82 1.10
CA LEU A 197 23.22 -2.16 0.86
C LEU A 197 23.75 -2.31 -0.57
N MET A 198 23.01 -1.86 -1.58
CA MET A 198 23.38 -1.99 -2.99
C MET A 198 24.58 -1.10 -3.38
N SER A 199 24.83 0.00 -2.69
CA SER A 199 26.02 0.83 -2.95
C SER A 199 27.35 0.15 -2.54
N ARG A 200 27.26 -0.90 -1.72
CA ARG A 200 28.40 -1.71 -1.26
C ARG A 200 28.39 -3.13 -1.85
N LEU A 201 27.70 -3.31 -2.97
CA LEU A 201 27.65 -4.59 -3.66
C LEU A 201 29.05 -4.96 -4.20
N GLU A 202 29.50 -6.17 -3.89
CA GLU A 202 30.74 -6.73 -4.43
C GLU A 202 30.41 -7.78 -5.48
N GLY A 203 31.08 -7.73 -6.63
CA GLY A 203 30.88 -8.64 -7.73
C GLY A 203 29.50 -8.54 -8.40
N LYS A 204 29.18 -9.51 -9.23
CA LYS A 204 27.87 -9.59 -9.90
C LYS A 204 26.78 -10.10 -8.96
N MET A 205 25.55 -9.70 -9.22
CA MET A 205 24.39 -10.10 -8.44
C MET A 205 23.53 -11.12 -9.20
N GLY A 206 23.37 -12.31 -8.63
CA GLY A 206 22.35 -13.30 -9.05
C GLY A 206 20.96 -12.80 -8.68
N VAL A 207 20.05 -12.77 -9.64
CA VAL A 207 18.67 -12.28 -9.47
C VAL A 207 17.67 -13.25 -10.07
N ILE A 208 16.64 -13.58 -9.32
CA ILE A 208 15.56 -14.47 -9.74
C ILE A 208 14.42 -13.62 -10.32
N TYR A 209 14.13 -13.75 -11.62
CA TYR A 209 13.07 -13.01 -12.30
C TYR A 209 11.79 -13.85 -12.45
N PRO A 210 10.60 -13.20 -12.37
CA PRO A 210 10.37 -11.78 -12.10
C PRO A 210 10.63 -11.42 -10.63
N THR A 211 11.08 -10.19 -10.37
CA THR A 211 11.50 -9.75 -9.03
C THR A 211 11.00 -8.36 -8.67
N PHE A 212 11.32 -7.93 -7.44
CA PHE A 212 11.18 -6.55 -6.99
C PHE A 212 12.34 -5.72 -7.52
N GLU A 213 12.04 -4.83 -8.47
CA GLU A 213 13.02 -4.10 -9.29
C GLU A 213 13.92 -3.13 -8.50
N GLU A 214 13.59 -2.80 -7.24
CA GLU A 214 14.38 -1.84 -6.45
C GLU A 214 15.83 -2.29 -6.26
N TYR A 215 16.09 -3.58 -6.16
CA TYR A 215 17.45 -4.12 -6.05
C TYR A 215 18.21 -4.04 -7.39
N PRO A 216 17.75 -4.68 -8.47
CA PRO A 216 18.49 -4.66 -9.73
C PRO A 216 18.58 -3.28 -10.37
N ASN A 217 17.63 -2.37 -10.10
CA ASN A 217 17.72 -0.98 -10.58
C ASN A 217 18.81 -0.15 -9.89
N ARG A 218 19.38 -0.64 -8.79
CA ARG A 218 20.47 0.03 -8.07
C ARG A 218 21.87 -0.36 -8.55
N VAL A 219 21.97 -1.33 -9.45
CA VAL A 219 23.24 -1.80 -10.01
C VAL A 219 23.24 -1.67 -11.53
N LYS A 220 24.44 -1.66 -12.12
CA LYS A 220 24.56 -1.62 -13.59
C LYS A 220 23.98 -2.90 -14.19
N PRO A 221 23.33 -2.84 -15.37
CA PRO A 221 22.69 -3.99 -15.99
C PRO A 221 23.64 -5.18 -16.24
N ASP A 222 24.91 -4.93 -16.56
CA ASP A 222 25.96 -5.91 -16.78
C ASP A 222 26.43 -6.62 -15.49
N MET A 223 26.09 -6.05 -14.34
CA MET A 223 26.35 -6.65 -13.03
C MET A 223 25.22 -7.61 -12.57
N VAL A 224 24.15 -7.77 -13.35
CA VAL A 224 23.03 -8.66 -13.03
C VAL A 224 23.17 -9.97 -13.79
N VAL A 225 23.17 -11.09 -13.05
CA VAL A 225 23.09 -12.45 -13.62
C VAL A 225 21.67 -12.96 -13.40
N PRO A 226 20.79 -12.94 -14.43
CA PRO A 226 19.40 -13.30 -14.29
C PRO A 226 19.21 -14.82 -14.27
N PHE A 227 18.41 -15.30 -13.32
CA PHE A 227 17.81 -16.63 -13.33
C PHE A 227 16.34 -16.51 -13.75
N HIS A 228 15.96 -17.24 -14.78
CA HIS A 228 14.58 -17.38 -15.22
C HIS A 228 14.16 -18.83 -14.94
N THR A 229 13.12 -18.99 -14.12
CA THR A 229 12.62 -20.34 -13.85
C THR A 229 12.03 -20.98 -15.11
N ALA A 230 12.31 -22.27 -15.33
CA ALA A 230 11.68 -23.05 -16.40
C ALA A 230 10.18 -23.33 -16.13
N SER A 231 9.74 -23.19 -14.89
CA SER A 231 8.35 -23.38 -14.49
C SER A 231 7.46 -22.25 -14.99
N ARG A 232 6.39 -22.59 -15.71
CA ARG A 232 5.35 -21.64 -16.11
C ARG A 232 4.65 -20.98 -14.94
N ASN A 233 4.72 -21.57 -13.76
CA ASN A 233 4.12 -21.07 -12.51
C ASN A 233 5.10 -20.27 -11.65
N PHE A 234 6.30 -19.97 -12.17
CA PHE A 234 7.33 -19.19 -11.48
C PHE A 234 7.79 -19.83 -10.17
N THR A 235 7.71 -21.16 -10.09
CA THR A 235 8.24 -21.96 -8.96
C THR A 235 9.66 -22.42 -9.25
N TYR A 236 10.44 -22.59 -8.21
CA TYR A 236 11.82 -23.09 -8.25
C TYR A 236 12.16 -23.70 -6.89
N THR A 237 13.21 -24.53 -6.86
CA THR A 237 13.76 -25.13 -5.65
C THR A 237 15.10 -24.49 -5.29
N ALA A 238 15.62 -24.78 -4.10
CA ALA A 238 16.98 -24.40 -3.74
C ALA A 238 18.01 -25.09 -4.67
N ASP A 239 17.75 -26.32 -5.09
CA ASP A 239 18.62 -27.07 -5.99
C ASP A 239 18.71 -26.43 -7.37
N ASP A 240 17.61 -25.98 -7.95
CA ASP A 240 17.60 -25.24 -9.23
C ASP A 240 18.50 -24.00 -9.17
N LEU A 241 18.43 -23.26 -8.05
CA LEU A 241 19.25 -22.06 -7.87
C LEU A 241 20.73 -22.42 -7.68
N MET A 242 21.02 -23.42 -6.85
CA MET A 242 22.39 -23.87 -6.60
C MET A 242 23.03 -24.42 -7.86
N GLU A 243 22.32 -25.22 -8.66
CA GLU A 243 22.81 -25.75 -9.93
C GLU A 243 23.11 -24.62 -10.91
N PHE A 244 22.14 -23.71 -11.13
CA PHE A 244 22.29 -22.60 -12.07
C PHE A 244 23.46 -21.67 -11.73
N PHE A 245 23.55 -21.28 -10.44
CA PHE A 245 24.57 -20.32 -10.01
C PHE A 245 25.95 -20.94 -9.73
N SER A 246 26.06 -22.27 -9.66
CA SER A 246 27.34 -22.96 -9.44
C SER A 246 28.40 -22.65 -10.52
N GLY A 247 27.96 -22.47 -11.76
CA GLY A 247 28.84 -22.11 -12.89
C GLY A 247 28.91 -20.63 -13.19
N LYS A 248 28.41 -19.75 -12.31
CA LYS A 248 28.38 -18.29 -12.52
C LYS A 248 29.28 -17.58 -11.53
N ASP A 249 29.96 -16.54 -12.03
CA ASP A 249 30.74 -15.63 -11.20
C ASP A 249 29.79 -14.58 -10.61
N ILE A 250 29.30 -14.83 -9.38
CA ILE A 250 28.46 -13.92 -8.59
C ILE A 250 29.05 -13.71 -7.20
N GLY A 251 29.10 -12.46 -6.74
CA GLY A 251 29.47 -12.11 -5.37
C GLY A 251 28.26 -12.00 -4.43
N THR A 252 27.07 -11.85 -4.99
CA THR A 252 25.82 -11.70 -4.22
C THR A 252 24.67 -12.48 -4.87
N LEU A 253 23.83 -13.12 -4.07
CA LEU A 253 22.56 -13.72 -4.49
C LEU A 253 21.40 -12.99 -3.82
N LEU A 254 20.43 -12.54 -4.60
CA LEU A 254 19.19 -11.91 -4.11
C LEU A 254 18.03 -12.91 -4.13
N LEU A 255 17.40 -13.11 -2.99
CA LEU A 255 16.16 -13.86 -2.83
C LEU A 255 15.08 -12.96 -2.20
N VAL A 256 14.03 -12.64 -2.95
CA VAL A 256 12.81 -12.00 -2.41
C VAL A 256 11.84 -13.10 -2.02
N ASN A 257 11.55 -13.25 -0.72
CA ASN A 257 10.80 -14.42 -0.21
C ASN A 257 9.76 -14.03 0.87
N PRO A 258 8.47 -14.08 0.55
CA PRO A 258 7.80 -14.42 -0.72
C PRO A 258 8.12 -13.50 -1.88
N GLY A 259 8.20 -14.08 -3.10
CA GLY A 259 8.59 -13.41 -4.34
C GLY A 259 7.62 -12.31 -4.78
N ASN A 260 8.12 -11.19 -5.28
CA ASN A 260 7.32 -10.09 -5.80
C ASN A 260 7.65 -9.84 -7.28
N PRO A 261 6.74 -10.10 -8.21
CA PRO A 261 5.27 -10.21 -8.05
C PRO A 261 4.69 -11.63 -7.93
N SER A 262 5.50 -12.70 -8.00
CA SER A 262 4.99 -14.08 -8.12
C SER A 262 4.17 -14.55 -6.89
N GLY A 263 4.49 -14.07 -5.69
CA GLY A 263 3.92 -14.58 -4.45
C GLY A 263 4.45 -15.95 -4.03
N PHE A 264 5.33 -16.57 -4.84
CA PHE A 264 5.95 -17.84 -4.54
C PHE A 264 6.80 -17.73 -3.27
N PHE A 265 6.77 -18.79 -2.46
CA PHE A 265 7.49 -18.87 -1.19
C PHE A 265 8.39 -20.10 -1.16
N LEU A 266 9.68 -19.87 -1.02
CA LEU A 266 10.66 -20.92 -0.80
C LEU A 266 10.66 -21.29 0.70
N PRO A 267 10.44 -22.55 1.09
CA PRO A 267 10.40 -22.95 2.50
C PRO A 267 11.70 -22.59 3.25
N LYS A 268 11.58 -22.26 4.53
CA LYS A 268 12.73 -21.86 5.36
C LYS A 268 13.88 -22.85 5.33
N GLY A 269 13.59 -24.16 5.35
CA GLY A 269 14.61 -25.19 5.24
C GLY A 269 15.45 -25.07 3.97
N ASP A 270 14.81 -24.77 2.83
CA ASP A 270 15.50 -24.55 1.56
C ASP A 270 16.30 -23.26 1.56
N VAL A 271 15.77 -22.20 2.20
CA VAL A 271 16.54 -20.94 2.37
C VAL A 271 17.79 -21.18 3.21
N LEU A 272 17.72 -21.99 4.28
CA LEU A 272 18.88 -22.36 5.09
C LEU A 272 19.90 -23.20 4.29
N ARG A 273 19.45 -24.08 3.39
CA ARG A 273 20.35 -24.78 2.44
C ARG A 273 21.08 -23.78 1.52
N LEU A 274 20.38 -22.75 1.04
CA LEU A 274 21.02 -21.67 0.27
C LEU A 274 22.01 -20.88 1.13
N CYS A 275 21.70 -20.61 2.41
CA CYS A 275 22.63 -19.95 3.34
C CYS A 275 23.94 -20.75 3.45
N LEU A 276 23.84 -22.06 3.63
CA LEU A 276 25.03 -22.93 3.71
C LEU A 276 25.81 -22.94 2.39
N TRP A 277 25.11 -23.11 1.27
CA TRP A 277 25.72 -23.15 -0.06
C TRP A 277 26.44 -21.84 -0.42
N THR A 278 25.82 -20.68 -0.14
CA THR A 278 26.44 -19.36 -0.38
C THR A 278 27.63 -19.11 0.55
N LYS A 279 27.55 -19.56 1.82
CA LYS A 279 28.66 -19.50 2.79
C LYS A 279 29.91 -20.20 2.26
N THR A 280 29.76 -21.42 1.75
CA THR A 280 30.92 -22.21 1.25
C THR A 280 31.56 -21.64 0.00
N ARG A 281 30.88 -20.70 -0.69
CA ARG A 281 31.35 -20.04 -1.92
C ARG A 281 31.74 -18.57 -1.73
N GLY A 282 31.65 -18.05 -0.53
CA GLY A 282 31.94 -16.64 -0.26
C GLY A 282 30.94 -15.67 -0.92
N ILE A 283 29.72 -16.15 -1.22
CA ILE A 283 28.66 -15.35 -1.84
C ILE A 283 27.82 -14.74 -0.73
N ARG A 284 27.56 -13.42 -0.77
CA ARG A 284 26.60 -12.76 0.12
C ARG A 284 25.18 -13.14 -0.27
N LEU A 285 24.39 -13.58 0.70
CA LEU A 285 22.97 -13.85 0.48
C LEU A 285 22.14 -12.69 1.03
N ILE A 286 21.32 -12.08 0.17
CA ILE A 286 20.33 -11.06 0.56
C ILE A 286 18.95 -11.73 0.49
N VAL A 287 18.22 -11.73 1.61
CA VAL A 287 16.85 -12.22 1.68
C VAL A 287 15.92 -11.08 2.06
N ASP A 288 14.99 -10.75 1.16
CA ASP A 288 13.93 -9.77 1.45
C ASP A 288 12.70 -10.48 2.00
N GLU A 289 12.47 -10.33 3.29
CA GLU A 289 11.34 -10.91 4.04
C GLU A 289 10.14 -9.95 4.19
N SER A 290 10.00 -8.95 3.33
CA SER A 290 8.94 -7.93 3.47
C SER A 290 7.52 -8.48 3.50
N PHE A 291 7.32 -9.72 3.06
CA PHE A 291 6.01 -10.38 3.01
C PHE A 291 5.92 -11.68 3.82
N VAL A 292 6.98 -12.08 4.52
CA VAL A 292 7.05 -13.38 5.23
C VAL A 292 5.96 -13.55 6.29
N ASP A 293 5.50 -12.44 6.90
CA ASP A 293 4.44 -12.47 7.93
C ASP A 293 3.06 -12.86 7.38
N PHE A 294 2.90 -12.96 6.07
CA PHE A 294 1.69 -13.46 5.41
C PHE A 294 1.78 -14.93 5.00
N SER A 295 2.97 -15.55 5.18
CA SER A 295 3.18 -16.94 4.80
C SER A 295 2.58 -17.91 5.82
N CYS A 296 2.13 -19.07 5.31
CA CYS A 296 1.69 -20.15 6.18
C CYS A 296 2.86 -20.61 7.06
N GLY A 297 2.63 -20.79 8.37
CA GLY A 297 3.67 -21.12 9.35
C GLY A 297 4.35 -19.90 10.01
N MET A 298 3.85 -18.67 9.77
CA MET A 298 4.32 -17.53 10.55
C MET A 298 4.02 -17.73 12.06
N PRO A 299 4.86 -17.25 12.99
CA PRO A 299 6.04 -16.41 12.80
C PRO A 299 7.35 -17.19 12.57
N ASP A 300 7.34 -18.50 12.47
CA ASP A 300 8.56 -19.34 12.44
C ASP A 300 9.36 -19.24 11.13
N ASN A 301 8.76 -18.73 10.07
CA ASN A 301 9.40 -18.63 8.76
C ASN A 301 10.49 -17.56 8.65
N THR A 302 10.56 -16.60 9.59
CA THR A 302 11.58 -15.53 9.53
C THR A 302 12.99 -16.08 9.82
N LEU A 303 13.98 -15.45 9.18
CA LEU A 303 15.42 -15.65 9.45
C LEU A 303 15.95 -14.66 10.50
N LEU A 304 15.12 -13.76 11.02
CA LEU A 304 15.49 -12.79 12.05
C LEU A 304 15.58 -13.50 13.42
N LYS A 305 16.63 -14.27 13.59
CA LYS A 305 16.99 -14.99 14.85
C LYS A 305 18.50 -14.91 15.01
N ASP A 306 18.99 -14.54 16.19
CA ASP A 306 20.43 -14.39 16.47
C ASP A 306 21.23 -15.62 16.04
N GLY A 307 20.80 -16.81 16.42
CA GLY A 307 21.50 -18.04 16.05
C GLY A 307 21.62 -18.27 14.54
N ILE A 308 20.64 -17.84 13.73
CA ILE A 308 20.73 -17.95 12.27
C ILE A 308 21.72 -16.88 11.73
N LEU A 309 21.61 -15.65 12.22
CA LEU A 309 22.50 -14.57 11.75
C LEU A 309 23.95 -14.84 12.10
N GLU A 310 24.22 -15.37 13.30
CA GLU A 310 25.57 -15.72 13.78
C GLU A 310 26.13 -16.93 13.03
N GLU A 311 25.32 -17.93 12.71
CA GLU A 311 25.74 -19.07 11.89
C GLU A 311 26.07 -18.65 10.46
N TYR A 312 25.34 -17.65 9.92
CA TYR A 312 25.47 -17.17 8.54
C TYR A 312 25.77 -15.66 8.48
N PRO A 313 26.99 -15.18 8.89
CA PRO A 313 27.30 -13.74 8.93
C PRO A 313 27.20 -13.05 7.56
N HIS A 314 27.38 -13.78 6.44
CA HIS A 314 27.23 -13.28 5.07
C HIS A 314 25.75 -13.08 4.66
N LEU A 315 24.80 -13.48 5.51
CA LEU A 315 23.36 -13.26 5.30
C LEU A 315 22.99 -11.82 5.68
N ALA A 316 22.24 -11.16 4.79
CA ALA A 316 21.59 -9.89 5.06
C ALA A 316 20.07 -10.06 4.87
N VAL A 317 19.29 -9.86 5.93
CA VAL A 317 17.82 -9.94 5.90
C VAL A 317 17.25 -8.55 5.86
N VAL A 318 16.44 -8.23 4.83
CA VAL A 318 15.73 -6.96 4.68
C VAL A 318 14.25 -7.18 4.94
N LYS A 319 13.62 -6.29 5.70
CA LYS A 319 12.19 -6.38 5.98
C LYS A 319 11.53 -5.01 6.00
N SER A 320 10.49 -4.83 5.19
CA SER A 320 9.65 -3.65 5.22
C SER A 320 8.58 -3.78 6.32
N ILE A 321 8.57 -2.84 7.25
CA ILE A 321 7.53 -2.74 8.29
C ILE A 321 6.22 -2.18 7.74
N SER A 322 6.23 -1.58 6.56
CA SER A 322 5.05 -0.92 5.96
C SER A 322 3.93 -1.89 5.55
N LYS A 323 4.25 -3.16 5.29
CA LYS A 323 3.36 -4.12 4.62
C LYS A 323 2.42 -4.81 5.61
N SER A 324 2.92 -5.80 6.33
CA SER A 324 2.17 -6.61 7.28
C SER A 324 1.68 -5.79 8.47
N TYR A 325 2.44 -4.78 8.88
CA TYR A 325 2.10 -3.89 10.00
C TYR A 325 1.13 -2.76 9.63
N GLY A 326 0.74 -2.64 8.36
CA GLY A 326 -0.29 -1.71 7.92
C GLY A 326 0.03 -0.22 8.07
N VAL A 327 1.30 0.15 8.12
CA VAL A 327 1.77 1.52 8.41
C VAL A 327 2.70 2.10 7.33
N PRO A 328 2.31 2.08 6.04
CA PRO A 328 3.19 2.53 4.97
C PRO A 328 3.60 4.01 5.10
N GLY A 329 2.74 4.83 5.70
CA GLY A 329 3.00 6.26 5.92
C GLY A 329 4.08 6.54 6.97
N LEU A 330 4.37 5.60 7.88
CA LEU A 330 5.42 5.76 8.89
C LEU A 330 6.81 5.57 8.32
N ARG A 331 6.94 4.95 7.15
CA ARG A 331 8.23 4.73 6.48
C ARG A 331 9.23 4.00 7.36
N LEU A 332 8.93 2.76 7.77
CA LEU A 332 9.81 1.90 8.56
C LEU A 332 10.28 0.69 7.76
N GLY A 333 11.55 0.37 7.89
CA GLY A 333 12.18 -0.86 7.42
C GLY A 333 13.37 -1.22 8.27
N ILE A 334 13.77 -2.49 8.25
CA ILE A 334 14.96 -2.98 8.92
C ILE A 334 15.83 -3.77 7.97
N LEU A 335 17.12 -3.79 8.29
CA LEU A 335 18.12 -4.71 7.77
C LEU A 335 18.83 -5.35 8.94
N ALA A 336 18.99 -6.68 8.90
CA ALA A 336 19.72 -7.41 9.93
C ALA A 336 20.81 -8.29 9.31
N SER A 337 22.00 -8.28 9.90
CA SER A 337 23.15 -9.12 9.55
C SER A 337 24.09 -9.24 10.74
N ALA A 338 24.69 -10.39 10.97
CA ALA A 338 25.77 -10.54 11.94
C ALA A 338 27.13 -10.07 11.41
N ASP A 339 27.21 -9.65 10.13
CA ASP A 339 28.35 -8.91 9.59
C ASP A 339 28.37 -7.51 10.21
N ARG A 340 29.18 -7.37 11.27
CA ARG A 340 29.28 -6.12 12.06
C ARG A 340 29.82 -4.96 11.24
N GLU A 341 30.69 -5.22 10.28
CA GLU A 341 31.26 -4.19 9.40
C GLU A 341 30.18 -3.64 8.46
N LEU A 342 29.39 -4.52 7.86
CA LEU A 342 28.23 -4.14 7.06
C LEU A 342 27.23 -3.35 7.87
N ALA A 343 26.86 -3.85 9.06
CA ALA A 343 25.90 -3.18 9.92
C ALA A 343 26.39 -1.79 10.37
N ALA A 344 27.64 -1.67 10.77
CA ALA A 344 28.26 -0.39 11.17
C ALA A 344 28.31 0.59 9.99
N TRP A 345 28.68 0.11 8.80
CA TRP A 345 28.72 0.93 7.60
C TRP A 345 27.33 1.45 7.22
N ILE A 346 26.30 0.59 7.20
CA ILE A 346 24.93 1.02 6.90
C ILE A 346 24.45 2.04 7.95
N LYS A 347 24.70 1.81 9.23
CA LYS A 347 24.35 2.77 10.30
C LYS A 347 25.00 4.13 10.12
N LYS A 348 26.16 4.19 9.48
CA LYS A 348 26.89 5.44 9.17
C LYS A 348 26.41 6.09 7.87
N ASP A 349 26.00 5.30 6.87
CA ASP A 349 25.59 5.79 5.55
C ASP A 349 24.21 6.44 5.56
N VAL A 350 23.27 5.93 6.37
CA VAL A 350 21.94 6.52 6.52
C VAL A 350 22.01 7.88 7.21
N SER A 351 21.09 8.76 6.85
CA SER A 351 21.04 10.13 7.39
C SER A 351 20.82 10.15 8.90
N ILE A 352 21.34 11.18 9.57
CA ILE A 352 20.98 11.44 10.97
C ILE A 352 19.47 11.68 11.06
N TRP A 353 18.83 11.15 12.11
CA TRP A 353 17.37 11.21 12.28
C TRP A 353 16.60 10.69 11.05
N ASN A 354 17.08 9.61 10.46
CA ASN A 354 16.54 9.03 9.23
C ASN A 354 15.09 8.54 9.33
N ILE A 355 14.59 8.26 10.53
CA ILE A 355 13.18 7.96 10.77
C ILE A 355 12.51 9.11 11.53
N ASN A 356 11.20 9.25 11.38
CA ASN A 356 10.43 10.28 12.07
C ASN A 356 10.03 9.82 13.49
N SER A 357 9.72 10.79 14.37
CA SER A 357 9.36 10.54 15.78
C SER A 357 8.07 9.72 15.94
N ILE A 358 7.14 9.80 14.99
CA ILE A 358 5.91 8.98 15.02
C ILE A 358 6.26 7.50 14.75
N ALA A 359 7.22 7.25 13.85
CA ALA A 359 7.73 5.91 13.57
C ALA A 359 8.48 5.32 14.76
N GLU A 360 9.33 6.11 15.43
CA GLU A 360 9.99 5.71 16.67
C GLU A 360 8.98 5.37 17.76
N PHE A 361 8.01 6.24 17.99
CA PHE A 361 6.96 6.01 18.99
C PHE A 361 6.12 4.77 18.67
N TYR A 362 5.82 4.53 17.39
CA TYR A 362 5.15 3.31 16.95
C TYR A 362 5.93 2.06 17.38
N MET A 363 7.24 2.00 17.13
CA MET A 363 8.07 0.87 17.56
C MET A 363 8.08 0.72 19.10
N GLN A 364 8.14 1.84 19.83
CA GLN A 364 8.13 1.85 21.29
C GLN A 364 6.87 1.20 21.86
N ILE A 365 5.70 1.48 21.28
CA ILE A 365 4.41 1.00 21.81
C ILE A 365 3.96 -0.34 21.21
N PHE A 366 4.54 -0.78 20.09
CA PHE A 366 4.06 -1.93 19.32
C PHE A 366 3.93 -3.21 20.14
N GLY A 367 4.85 -3.51 21.06
CA GLY A 367 4.81 -4.70 21.91
C GLY A 367 3.50 -4.90 22.66
N LYS A 368 2.78 -3.80 22.99
CA LYS A 368 1.44 -3.86 23.61
C LYS A 368 0.38 -4.45 22.67
N TYR A 369 0.64 -4.48 21.36
CA TYR A 369 -0.32 -4.80 20.30
C TYR A 369 0.06 -6.03 19.49
N GLU A 370 1.13 -6.73 19.84
CA GLU A 370 1.66 -7.88 19.13
C GLU A 370 0.61 -8.98 18.91
N GLN A 371 -0.14 -9.36 19.94
CA GLN A 371 -1.23 -10.34 19.78
C GLN A 371 -2.33 -9.87 18.81
N SER A 372 -2.60 -8.56 18.75
CA SER A 372 -3.55 -8.00 17.80
C SER A 372 -3.00 -8.03 16.38
N TYR A 373 -1.70 -7.86 16.22
CA TYR A 373 -1.00 -8.01 14.96
C TYR A 373 -1.08 -9.46 14.45
N VAL A 374 -0.75 -10.44 15.29
CA VAL A 374 -0.84 -11.86 14.92
C VAL A 374 -2.28 -12.24 14.50
N ARG A 375 -3.28 -11.81 15.27
CA ARG A 375 -4.70 -12.02 14.89
C ARG A 375 -5.05 -11.38 13.55
N ALA A 376 -4.50 -10.19 13.27
CA ALA A 376 -4.73 -9.49 11.99
C ALA A 376 -4.09 -10.24 10.82
N CYS A 377 -2.87 -10.76 10.99
CA CYS A 377 -2.21 -11.59 9.97
C CYS A 377 -2.98 -12.90 9.71
N ASN A 378 -3.46 -13.57 10.77
CA ASN A 378 -4.28 -14.77 10.63
C ASN A 378 -5.62 -14.49 9.93
N ARG A 379 -6.28 -13.38 10.26
CA ARG A 379 -7.48 -12.93 9.56
C ARG A 379 -7.19 -12.64 8.08
N PHE A 380 -6.06 -12.01 7.83
CA PHE A 380 -5.61 -11.70 6.47
C PHE A 380 -5.41 -12.96 5.64
N MET A 381 -4.73 -13.99 6.16
CA MET A 381 -4.51 -15.25 5.45
C MET A 381 -5.84 -15.92 5.06
N LYS A 382 -6.81 -15.96 5.96
CA LYS A 382 -8.17 -16.48 5.68
C LYS A 382 -8.85 -15.72 4.55
N GLU A 383 -8.76 -14.38 4.56
CA GLU A 383 -9.33 -13.55 3.50
C GLU A 383 -8.58 -13.72 2.18
N ARG A 384 -7.27 -13.86 2.20
CA ARG A 384 -6.48 -14.16 1.01
C ARG A 384 -6.95 -15.45 0.34
N ASP A 385 -7.12 -16.51 1.13
CA ASP A 385 -7.53 -17.83 0.61
C ASP A 385 -8.95 -17.77 0.02
N ARG A 386 -9.88 -17.06 0.69
CA ARG A 386 -11.23 -16.80 0.17
C ARG A 386 -11.16 -16.00 -1.15
N PHE A 387 -10.40 -14.94 -1.17
CA PHE A 387 -10.29 -14.07 -2.35
C PHE A 387 -9.65 -14.78 -3.53
N MET A 388 -8.70 -15.67 -3.30
CA MET A 388 -8.13 -16.54 -4.35
C MET A 388 -9.22 -17.38 -5.03
N GLN A 389 -10.11 -18.00 -4.25
CA GLN A 389 -11.21 -18.79 -4.79
C GLN A 389 -12.14 -17.94 -5.66
N GLU A 390 -12.50 -16.75 -5.21
CA GLU A 390 -13.36 -15.85 -5.97
C GLU A 390 -12.69 -15.34 -7.26
N LEU A 391 -11.43 -14.92 -7.21
CA LEU A 391 -10.65 -14.51 -8.39
C LEU A 391 -10.51 -15.65 -9.40
N SER A 392 -10.36 -16.88 -8.95
CA SER A 392 -10.20 -18.05 -9.83
C SER A 392 -11.46 -18.37 -10.66
N ARG A 393 -12.61 -17.80 -10.29
CA ARG A 393 -13.86 -17.91 -11.05
C ARG A 393 -13.95 -16.91 -12.22
N VAL A 394 -13.05 -15.93 -12.27
CA VAL A 394 -13.01 -14.95 -13.38
C VAL A 394 -12.44 -15.64 -14.64
N PRO A 395 -13.20 -15.77 -15.73
CA PRO A 395 -12.85 -16.67 -16.85
C PRO A 395 -11.55 -16.33 -17.55
N PHE A 396 -11.22 -15.02 -17.64
CA PHE A 396 -10.03 -14.54 -18.34
C PHE A 396 -8.79 -14.43 -17.42
N LEU A 397 -8.88 -14.84 -16.15
CA LEU A 397 -7.73 -14.85 -15.26
C LEU A 397 -7.20 -16.28 -15.05
N ASN A 398 -5.88 -16.37 -14.89
CA ASN A 398 -5.19 -17.49 -14.29
C ASN A 398 -4.49 -16.97 -13.03
N VAL A 399 -4.98 -17.35 -11.85
CA VAL A 399 -4.52 -16.83 -10.56
C VAL A 399 -3.45 -17.75 -10.00
N PHE A 400 -2.27 -17.19 -9.70
CA PHE A 400 -1.18 -17.97 -9.10
C PHE A 400 -1.29 -18.01 -7.58
N PRO A 401 -1.05 -19.17 -6.94
CA PRO A 401 -0.99 -19.28 -5.48
C PRO A 401 0.04 -18.33 -4.89
N SER A 402 -0.28 -17.71 -3.76
CA SER A 402 0.59 -16.71 -3.13
C SER A 402 0.68 -16.90 -1.62
N GLN A 403 1.89 -16.74 -1.10
CA GLN A 403 2.17 -16.62 0.34
C GLN A 403 2.43 -15.17 0.77
N ALA A 404 2.21 -14.21 -0.15
CA ALA A 404 2.29 -12.78 0.11
C ALA A 404 0.89 -12.16 0.32
N ASN A 405 0.82 -10.83 0.31
CA ASN A 405 -0.45 -10.09 0.41
C ASN A 405 -0.96 -9.59 -0.95
N TYR A 406 -0.69 -10.34 -1.97
CA TYR A 406 -1.15 -10.07 -3.34
C TYR A 406 -1.21 -11.36 -4.14
N PHE A 407 -1.93 -11.33 -5.25
CA PHE A 407 -1.89 -12.34 -6.28
C PHE A 407 -1.27 -11.79 -7.55
N MET A 408 -0.41 -12.57 -8.18
CA MET A 408 -0.07 -12.42 -9.58
C MET A 408 -1.12 -13.17 -10.40
N CYS A 409 -1.68 -12.52 -11.40
CA CYS A 409 -2.69 -13.10 -12.26
C CYS A 409 -2.29 -12.92 -13.73
N GLU A 410 -2.27 -14.02 -14.49
CA GLU A 410 -2.12 -13.96 -15.92
C GLU A 410 -3.46 -13.63 -16.56
N VAL A 411 -3.47 -12.65 -17.46
CA VAL A 411 -4.65 -12.23 -18.20
C VAL A 411 -4.66 -13.00 -19.53
N LYS A 412 -5.70 -13.80 -19.75
CA LYS A 412 -5.84 -14.64 -20.92
C LYS A 412 -6.36 -13.86 -22.14
N PRO A 413 -5.92 -14.18 -23.36
CA PRO A 413 -6.50 -13.63 -24.59
C PRO A 413 -8.02 -13.85 -24.65
N PRO A 414 -8.78 -12.95 -25.30
CA PRO A 414 -8.31 -11.76 -26.04
C PRO A 414 -8.02 -10.53 -25.16
N MET A 415 -8.26 -10.61 -23.84
CA MET A 415 -8.00 -9.50 -22.92
C MET A 415 -6.50 -9.28 -22.75
N LYS A 416 -6.08 -8.02 -22.66
CA LYS A 416 -4.71 -7.62 -22.32
C LYS A 416 -4.65 -6.97 -20.96
N ALA A 417 -3.56 -7.17 -20.20
CA ALA A 417 -3.38 -6.62 -18.87
C ALA A 417 -3.55 -5.10 -18.83
N ARG A 418 -2.94 -4.39 -19.76
CA ARG A 418 -3.05 -2.93 -19.87
C ARG A 418 -4.49 -2.47 -20.11
N SER A 419 -5.21 -3.16 -21.00
CA SER A 419 -6.61 -2.86 -21.31
C SER A 419 -7.51 -3.09 -20.09
N LEU A 420 -7.34 -4.23 -19.43
CA LEU A 420 -8.10 -4.57 -18.20
C LEU A 420 -7.87 -3.54 -17.09
N THR A 421 -6.61 -3.18 -16.84
CA THR A 421 -6.26 -2.16 -15.81
C THR A 421 -6.94 -0.82 -16.11
N GLY A 422 -6.94 -0.39 -17.38
CA GLY A 422 -7.60 0.84 -17.80
C GLY A 422 -9.13 0.78 -17.69
N LEU A 423 -9.76 -0.37 -18.00
CA LEU A 423 -11.21 -0.58 -17.85
C LEU A 423 -11.63 -0.53 -16.38
N LEU A 424 -10.93 -1.27 -15.52
CA LEU A 424 -11.20 -1.26 -14.07
C LEU A 424 -11.08 0.14 -13.46
N LEU A 425 -10.07 0.90 -13.88
CA LEU A 425 -9.90 2.28 -13.41
C LEU A 425 -11.04 3.18 -13.88
N LYS A 426 -11.36 3.16 -15.18
CA LYS A 426 -12.34 4.06 -15.79
C LYS A 426 -13.77 3.75 -15.34
N ASN A 427 -14.17 2.48 -15.39
CA ASN A 427 -15.56 2.08 -15.20
C ASN A 427 -15.90 1.84 -13.72
N HIS A 428 -14.92 1.43 -12.91
CA HIS A 428 -15.15 0.98 -11.54
C HIS A 428 -14.34 1.73 -10.47
N SER A 429 -13.49 2.69 -10.88
CA SER A 429 -12.56 3.40 -9.98
C SER A 429 -11.65 2.45 -9.20
N ILE A 430 -11.22 1.36 -9.83
CA ILE A 430 -10.34 0.34 -9.24
C ILE A 430 -8.99 0.37 -9.94
N LEU A 431 -7.92 0.55 -9.17
CA LEU A 431 -6.56 0.59 -9.69
C LEU A 431 -5.82 -0.70 -9.32
N VAL A 432 -5.46 -1.52 -10.30
CA VAL A 432 -4.60 -2.70 -10.17
C VAL A 432 -3.23 -2.44 -10.81
N LYS A 433 -2.23 -3.24 -10.50
CA LYS A 433 -0.88 -3.05 -11.06
C LYS A 433 -0.71 -3.85 -12.34
N ASP A 434 -0.52 -3.16 -13.46
CA ASP A 434 -0.02 -3.76 -14.70
C ASP A 434 1.44 -4.19 -14.51
N CYS A 435 1.73 -5.45 -14.78
CA CYS A 435 3.06 -6.05 -14.68
C CYS A 435 3.61 -6.53 -16.03
N SER A 436 2.91 -6.37 -17.15
CA SER A 436 3.28 -6.90 -18.45
C SER A 436 4.66 -6.47 -18.93
N ARG A 437 5.13 -5.29 -18.49
CA ARG A 437 6.44 -4.76 -18.88
C ARG A 437 7.59 -5.22 -17.96
N LYS A 438 7.32 -6.05 -16.93
CA LYS A 438 8.39 -6.56 -16.06
C LYS A 438 9.22 -7.63 -16.78
N LYS A 439 10.51 -7.66 -16.46
CA LYS A 439 11.42 -8.72 -16.93
C LYS A 439 10.97 -10.09 -16.41
N GLY A 440 11.12 -11.11 -17.22
CA GLY A 440 10.82 -12.50 -16.86
C GLY A 440 9.41 -12.97 -17.22
N PHE A 441 8.63 -12.18 -17.99
CA PHE A 441 7.30 -12.57 -18.43
C PHE A 441 7.19 -12.98 -19.90
N GLU A 442 8.24 -12.74 -20.70
CA GLU A 442 8.37 -13.23 -22.08
C GLU A 442 7.16 -12.97 -22.99
N GLY A 443 6.56 -11.78 -22.86
CA GLY A 443 5.38 -11.38 -23.65
C GLY A 443 4.04 -11.88 -23.11
N ARG A 444 4.01 -12.63 -22.01
CA ARG A 444 2.78 -12.97 -21.28
C ARG A 444 2.22 -11.75 -20.55
N GLU A 445 0.90 -11.69 -20.42
CA GLU A 445 0.18 -10.56 -19.86
C GLU A 445 -0.15 -10.79 -18.37
N PHE A 446 0.40 -9.96 -17.49
CA PHE A 446 0.22 -10.13 -16.04
C PHE A 446 -0.25 -8.87 -15.36
N ILE A 447 -1.12 -9.04 -14.36
CA ILE A 447 -1.46 -8.03 -13.36
C ILE A 447 -1.12 -8.53 -11.97
N ARG A 448 -0.84 -7.60 -11.04
CA ARG A 448 -0.72 -7.90 -9.62
C ARG A 448 -1.84 -7.21 -8.86
N ILE A 449 -2.54 -7.98 -8.03
CA ILE A 449 -3.71 -7.57 -7.27
C ILE A 449 -3.39 -7.69 -5.78
N ALA A 450 -3.41 -6.58 -5.04
CA ALA A 450 -3.30 -6.62 -3.58
C ALA A 450 -4.52 -7.31 -2.96
N VAL A 451 -4.32 -8.07 -1.89
CA VAL A 451 -5.41 -8.54 -1.04
C VAL A 451 -5.80 -7.42 -0.09
N ARG A 452 -7.07 -7.04 -0.11
CA ARG A 452 -7.67 -6.02 0.77
C ARG A 452 -8.68 -6.66 1.72
N ASP A 453 -9.55 -5.85 2.32
CA ASP A 453 -10.68 -6.41 3.07
C ASP A 453 -11.75 -7.03 2.14
N ALA A 454 -12.65 -7.82 2.73
CA ALA A 454 -13.67 -8.54 1.97
C ALA A 454 -14.54 -7.62 1.09
N THR A 455 -14.88 -6.43 1.59
CA THR A 455 -15.73 -5.47 0.87
C THR A 455 -15.07 -4.98 -0.42
N ASP A 456 -13.79 -4.62 -0.34
CA ASP A 456 -13.04 -4.17 -1.50
C ASP A 456 -12.75 -5.33 -2.46
N ASN A 457 -12.38 -6.51 -1.93
CA ASN A 457 -12.10 -7.70 -2.72
C ASN A 457 -13.34 -8.14 -3.53
N ASP A 458 -14.51 -8.18 -2.90
CA ASP A 458 -15.78 -8.51 -3.57
C ASP A 458 -16.16 -7.47 -4.64
N ALA A 459 -15.86 -6.19 -4.39
CA ALA A 459 -16.09 -5.15 -5.38
C ALA A 459 -15.20 -5.32 -6.62
N LEU A 460 -13.94 -5.72 -6.44
CA LEU A 460 -13.05 -6.02 -7.58
C LEU A 460 -13.54 -7.24 -8.36
N VAL A 461 -13.94 -8.33 -7.69
CA VAL A 461 -14.45 -9.53 -8.36
C VAL A 461 -15.70 -9.19 -9.19
N ARG A 462 -16.66 -8.45 -8.62
CA ARG A 462 -17.84 -7.98 -9.36
C ARG A 462 -17.47 -7.14 -10.58
N ALA A 463 -16.52 -6.21 -10.43
CA ALA A 463 -16.03 -5.37 -11.52
C ALA A 463 -15.42 -6.21 -12.65
N MET A 464 -14.62 -7.21 -12.32
CA MET A 464 -14.01 -8.12 -13.31
C MET A 464 -15.08 -8.95 -14.07
N HIS A 465 -16.09 -9.44 -13.36
CA HIS A 465 -17.20 -10.14 -14.03
C HIS A 465 -18.00 -9.21 -14.94
N ALA A 466 -18.20 -7.95 -14.55
CA ALA A 466 -18.88 -6.96 -15.42
C ALA A 466 -18.14 -6.73 -16.75
N GLU A 467 -16.80 -6.76 -16.72
CA GLU A 467 -15.99 -6.63 -17.95
C GLU A 467 -16.01 -7.88 -18.85
N THR A 468 -16.56 -9.01 -18.38
CA THR A 468 -16.80 -10.21 -19.21
C THR A 468 -18.19 -10.28 -19.80
N GLY A 469 -19.14 -9.43 -19.39
CA GLY A 469 -20.54 -9.53 -19.72
C GLY A 469 -21.26 -10.73 -19.06
N SER A 470 -20.64 -11.36 -18.03
CA SER A 470 -21.22 -12.47 -17.26
C SER A 470 -21.49 -12.06 -15.81
N GLU A 471 -22.70 -12.26 -15.30
CA GLU A 471 -23.00 -12.07 -13.89
C GLU A 471 -22.35 -13.17 -13.01
N PRO A 472 -21.89 -12.85 -11.79
CA PRO A 472 -21.36 -13.85 -10.86
C PRO A 472 -22.48 -14.85 -10.46
N SER A 473 -22.23 -16.15 -10.64
CA SER A 473 -23.16 -17.18 -10.18
C SER A 473 -23.32 -17.12 -8.66
N SER A 474 -24.56 -17.02 -8.18
CA SER A 474 -24.93 -16.94 -6.76
C SER A 474 -24.83 -18.26 -5.98
N THR A 475 -24.24 -19.31 -6.56
CA THR A 475 -24.13 -20.62 -5.92
C THR A 475 -22.85 -20.75 -5.11
N CYS A 476 -23.00 -20.76 -3.81
CA CYS A 476 -21.97 -21.19 -2.87
C CYS A 476 -21.75 -22.71 -3.02
N PRO A 477 -20.57 -23.22 -3.38
CA PRO A 477 -20.31 -24.66 -3.36
C PRO A 477 -20.03 -25.09 -1.93
N THR A 478 -20.84 -26.03 -1.46
CA THR A 478 -20.53 -26.82 -0.27
C THR A 478 -19.36 -27.75 -0.58
N ASN A 479 -18.33 -27.69 0.28
CA ASN A 479 -17.28 -28.69 0.48
C ASN A 479 -16.55 -29.23 -0.77
N GLY A 480 -15.41 -28.59 -1.08
CA GLY A 480 -14.34 -29.21 -1.87
C GLY A 480 -13.01 -28.95 -1.18
N GLU A 481 -12.25 -29.99 -0.93
CA GLU A 481 -10.98 -29.97 -0.24
C GLU A 481 -10.00 -28.96 -0.89
N SER A 482 -9.45 -28.07 -0.06
CA SER A 482 -8.41 -27.12 -0.43
C SER A 482 -7.11 -27.89 -0.76
N PRO A 483 -6.41 -27.57 -1.86
CA PRO A 483 -5.11 -28.16 -2.16
C PRO A 483 -4.00 -27.78 -1.17
N PHE A 484 -4.31 -27.08 -0.09
CA PHE A 484 -3.39 -26.70 0.99
C PHE A 484 -3.78 -27.28 2.37
N SER A 485 -4.38 -28.46 2.43
CA SER A 485 -4.76 -29.11 3.69
C SER A 485 -3.58 -29.75 4.47
N SER A 486 -2.37 -29.17 4.43
CA SER A 486 -1.25 -29.64 5.24
C SER A 486 -0.63 -28.60 6.18
N CYS A 487 -1.44 -27.67 6.70
CA CYS A 487 -1.07 -26.91 7.90
C CYS A 487 -1.81 -27.48 9.12
N SER A 488 -1.58 -28.73 9.45
CA SER A 488 -1.97 -29.27 10.75
C SER A 488 -1.03 -28.72 11.82
N THR A 489 -1.55 -27.88 12.67
CA THR A 489 -0.92 -27.52 13.94
C THR A 489 -0.83 -28.77 14.81
N SER A 490 0.34 -29.39 14.88
CA SER A 490 0.65 -30.28 15.99
C SER A 490 0.99 -29.41 17.21
N ALA A 491 0.00 -29.20 18.06
CA ALA A 491 0.23 -28.76 19.44
C ALA A 491 0.71 -29.98 20.23
N SER A 492 1.93 -29.92 20.74
CA SER A 492 2.41 -30.61 21.95
C SER A 492 3.51 -29.77 22.58
#